data_23c6086fac422f311c32f06a6371c2be
#
_entry.id   23c6086fac422f311c32f06a6371c2be
#
_cell.length_a   1.000
_cell.length_b   1.000
_cell.length_c   1.000
_cell.angle_alpha   90.00
_cell.angle_beta   90.00
_cell.angle_gamma   90.00
#
_symmetry.space_group_name_H-M   'P 1'
#
loop_
_entity.id
_entity.type
_entity.pdbx_description
1 polymer ?
#
loop_
_entity_poly.entity_id
_entity_poly.type
_entity_poly.pdbx_seq_one_letter_code
_entity_poly.pdbx_strand_id
1 'polypeptide(L)'
;CCLYTLTYKEAPRMLENSQQISNVVELPRLVSYVTKRNGTTKDFDKNKITHAVDKAMKGIGIRSKNLSSEITSEVVEAINNESTDVIVDVDTIHKTVENVIMDMGLHDLAREYILFRYNNKPDIFRKRTSLKPYEYPQLVEFTDAIRHSYWVHTEFNYSSDIQDMKVKMTEPEVEIVKKAMLAISQIEVAVKTFWAKIGDRFPKPEVAAVGITFGESEVRHADAYSNLIEIMGLNEEFEKVVEVPAMKKRIAYLEQSIGAPADDKDYFHKIILFSMFVENVSLFSQFLIMMAFNKHKNVLKGISNAVEATSKEEDIHARFGFELVNIIREENPDWFDKDSNNEVNRLCRDAFKAESAIVDWIYADHDLDFLPKATVKEFLKHRFNQSLKAIDMKPLYEVDEEAVASTDWFVEEILSTKNVDFFVKRSTAYSKKTKAFTEDDLF
;
A
#
# COMPACT_ATOMS: atom_id res chain seq x y z
N CYS A 1 41.42 20.43 -41.90
CA CYS A 1 42.20 20.08 -43.09
C CYS A 1 41.83 18.72 -43.65
N CYS A 2 41.50 18.75 -44.95
CA CYS A 2 41.41 17.68 -45.96
C CYS A 2 40.24 16.71 -45.89
N LEU A 3 39.26 17.05 -46.60
CA LEU A 3 38.60 16.56 -47.83
C LEU A 3 39.28 15.38 -48.51
N TYR A 4 38.55 14.33 -48.83
CA TYR A 4 38.60 13.62 -50.10
C TYR A 4 37.22 13.05 -50.47
N THR A 5 36.67 13.60 -51.52
CA THR A 5 35.59 13.15 -52.41
C THR A 5 36.12 12.14 -53.41
N LEU A 6 35.36 11.11 -53.77
CA LEU A 6 35.41 10.41 -55.08
C LEU A 6 34.10 9.62 -55.26
N THR A 7 33.20 10.12 -56.00
CA THR A 7 32.66 9.92 -57.37
C THR A 7 32.19 8.50 -57.73
N TYR A 8 30.92 8.49 -58.16
CA TYR A 8 30.17 7.52 -58.96
C TYR A 8 30.95 6.76 -60.02
N LYS A 9 30.64 5.49 -60.18
CA LYS A 9 30.56 4.86 -61.52
C LYS A 9 29.50 3.74 -61.54
N GLU A 10 28.84 3.68 -62.65
CA GLU A 10 27.61 3.04 -63.12
C GLU A 10 27.56 1.52 -63.08
N ALA A 11 26.32 1.07 -63.09
CA ALA A 11 25.83 -0.31 -63.19
C ALA A 11 26.19 -1.03 -64.50
N PRO A 12 25.93 -2.36 -64.57
CA PRO A 12 24.86 -2.76 -65.45
C PRO A 12 23.82 -3.72 -64.81
N ARG A 13 22.59 -3.53 -65.30
CA ARG A 13 21.46 -4.47 -65.19
C ARG A 13 21.81 -5.84 -65.84
N MET A 14 21.44 -6.90 -65.19
CA MET A 14 20.79 -8.06 -65.87
C MET A 14 20.22 -9.04 -64.88
N LEU A 15 18.98 -9.38 -65.16
CA LEU A 15 18.25 -10.64 -65.08
C LEU A 15 17.47 -10.94 -63.81
N GLU A 16 16.22 -10.99 -64.10
CA GLU A 16 15.04 -11.55 -63.41
C GLU A 16 15.18 -13.01 -62.99
N ASN A 17 14.33 -13.32 -62.02
CA ASN A 17 13.82 -14.65 -61.67
C ASN A 17 14.66 -15.45 -60.68
N SER A 18 14.27 -15.31 -59.40
CA SER A 18 13.90 -16.48 -58.62
C SER A 18 13.07 -16.03 -57.37
N GLN A 19 11.76 -16.20 -57.46
CA GLN A 19 10.92 -16.32 -56.32
C GLN A 19 11.40 -17.54 -55.50
N GLN A 20 12.28 -17.35 -54.54
CA GLN A 20 12.44 -18.26 -53.44
C GLN A 20 11.54 -17.74 -52.31
N ILE A 21 10.34 -18.33 -52.27
CA ILE A 21 9.52 -18.34 -51.05
C ILE A 21 10.36 -19.07 -50.01
N SER A 22 11.07 -18.32 -49.19
CA SER A 22 11.61 -18.85 -47.93
C SER A 22 10.41 -19.09 -47.02
N ASN A 23 9.87 -20.27 -47.01
CA ASN A 23 9.08 -20.80 -45.92
C ASN A 23 10.03 -20.84 -44.72
N VAL A 24 10.16 -19.74 -43.99
CA VAL A 24 10.65 -19.79 -42.63
C VAL A 24 9.52 -20.46 -41.85
N VAL A 25 9.66 -21.74 -41.63
CA VAL A 25 8.87 -22.43 -40.60
C VAL A 25 9.34 -21.85 -39.29
N GLU A 26 8.61 -20.83 -38.80
CA GLU A 26 8.77 -20.39 -37.42
C GLU A 26 8.47 -21.60 -36.55
N LEU A 27 9.50 -22.13 -35.90
CA LEU A 27 9.31 -23.14 -34.87
C LEU A 27 8.33 -22.58 -33.82
N PRO A 28 7.29 -23.31 -33.43
CA PRO A 28 6.35 -22.83 -32.45
C PRO A 28 7.11 -22.45 -31.20
N ARG A 29 6.99 -21.20 -30.80
CA ARG A 29 7.61 -20.69 -29.55
C ARG A 29 6.88 -21.33 -28.39
N LEU A 30 7.53 -22.23 -27.68
CA LEU A 30 6.97 -22.90 -26.52
C LEU A 30 6.85 -21.89 -25.37
N VAL A 31 5.69 -21.85 -24.72
CA VAL A 31 5.47 -21.07 -23.51
C VAL A 31 6.43 -21.54 -22.42
N SER A 32 7.24 -20.62 -21.92
CA SER A 32 8.30 -20.89 -20.94
C SER A 32 8.06 -20.17 -19.62
N TYR A 33 7.20 -19.15 -19.60
CA TYR A 33 6.92 -18.34 -18.43
C TYR A 33 5.42 -18.14 -18.21
N VAL A 34 5.06 -17.90 -16.93
CA VAL A 34 3.70 -17.60 -16.52
C VAL A 34 3.68 -16.29 -15.76
N THR A 35 2.85 -15.33 -16.17
CA THR A 35 2.53 -14.16 -15.37
C THR A 35 1.44 -14.51 -14.36
N LYS A 36 1.74 -14.33 -13.09
CA LYS A 36 0.77 -14.48 -12.01
C LYS A 36 -0.13 -13.24 -11.93
N ARG A 37 -1.29 -13.34 -11.24
CA ARG A 37 -2.22 -12.23 -11.04
C ARG A 37 -1.59 -10.99 -10.41
N ASN A 38 -0.56 -11.16 -9.58
CA ASN A 38 0.21 -10.05 -8.99
C ASN A 38 1.31 -9.48 -9.90
N GLY A 39 1.25 -9.75 -11.22
CA GLY A 39 2.21 -9.25 -12.19
C GLY A 39 3.59 -9.93 -12.19
N THR A 40 3.87 -10.83 -11.25
CA THR A 40 5.17 -11.52 -11.20
C THR A 40 5.24 -12.64 -12.24
N THR A 41 6.36 -12.73 -12.97
CA THR A 41 6.60 -13.79 -13.93
C THR A 41 7.45 -14.90 -13.30
N LYS A 42 7.07 -16.17 -13.55
CA LYS A 42 7.76 -17.38 -13.12
C LYS A 42 7.86 -18.39 -14.23
N ASP A 43 8.76 -19.37 -14.09
CA ASP A 43 8.89 -20.48 -15.03
C ASP A 43 7.57 -21.25 -15.15
N PHE A 44 7.23 -21.64 -16.38
CA PHE A 44 6.06 -22.46 -16.66
C PHE A 44 6.32 -23.91 -16.18
N ASP A 45 5.46 -24.37 -15.27
CA ASP A 45 5.52 -25.72 -14.71
C ASP A 45 4.20 -26.45 -14.95
N LYS A 46 4.20 -27.35 -15.95
CA LYS A 46 3.04 -28.17 -16.32
C LYS A 46 2.54 -29.07 -15.20
N ASN A 47 3.39 -29.44 -14.23
CA ASN A 47 2.99 -30.30 -13.11
C ASN A 47 1.94 -29.60 -12.22
N LYS A 48 1.91 -28.27 -12.22
CA LYS A 48 0.87 -27.50 -11.51
C LYS A 48 -0.51 -27.70 -12.13
N ILE A 49 -0.58 -27.83 -13.46
CA ILE A 49 -1.82 -28.15 -14.18
C ILE A 49 -2.27 -29.55 -13.79
N THR A 50 -1.37 -30.55 -13.90
CA THR A 50 -1.65 -31.94 -13.51
C THR A 50 -2.18 -32.02 -12.09
N HIS A 51 -1.54 -31.30 -11.15
CA HIS A 51 -1.93 -31.30 -9.74
C HIS A 51 -3.32 -30.67 -9.49
N ALA A 52 -3.62 -29.59 -10.22
CA ALA A 52 -4.94 -28.94 -10.13
C ALA A 52 -6.06 -29.83 -10.67
N VAL A 53 -5.82 -30.50 -11.80
CA VAL A 53 -6.74 -31.47 -12.39
C VAL A 53 -6.94 -32.71 -11.48
N ASP A 54 -5.84 -33.24 -10.89
CA ASP A 54 -5.91 -34.35 -9.93
C ASP A 54 -6.76 -34.00 -8.69
N LYS A 55 -6.66 -32.77 -8.19
CA LYS A 55 -7.48 -32.32 -7.07
C LYS A 55 -8.97 -32.28 -7.43
N ALA A 56 -9.31 -31.75 -8.62
CA ALA A 56 -10.68 -31.72 -9.09
C ALA A 56 -11.22 -33.17 -9.31
N MET A 57 -10.43 -34.06 -9.90
CA MET A 57 -10.77 -35.47 -10.07
C MET A 57 -11.06 -36.16 -8.74
N LYS A 58 -10.26 -35.88 -7.70
CA LYS A 58 -10.49 -36.43 -6.35
C LYS A 58 -11.82 -35.96 -5.76
N GLY A 59 -12.22 -34.72 -6.04
CA GLY A 59 -13.50 -34.15 -5.58
C GLY A 59 -14.70 -34.91 -6.04
N ILE A 60 -14.65 -35.47 -7.24
CA ILE A 60 -15.72 -36.32 -7.85
C ILE A 60 -15.42 -37.82 -7.82
N GLY A 61 -14.41 -38.26 -7.08
CA GLY A 61 -14.09 -39.67 -6.87
C GLY A 61 -13.32 -40.34 -8.00
N ILE A 62 -12.88 -39.61 -9.03
CA ILE A 62 -12.06 -40.17 -10.13
C ILE A 62 -10.61 -40.32 -9.65
N ARG A 63 -10.07 -41.53 -9.78
CA ARG A 63 -8.68 -41.87 -9.46
C ARG A 63 -7.96 -42.43 -10.68
N SER A 64 -7.43 -41.52 -11.51
CA SER A 64 -6.65 -41.90 -12.71
C SER A 64 -5.50 -40.93 -12.93
N LYS A 65 -4.27 -41.39 -12.72
CA LYS A 65 -3.06 -40.60 -13.03
C LYS A 65 -2.85 -40.37 -14.52
N ASN A 66 -3.32 -41.26 -15.34
CA ASN A 66 -3.16 -41.18 -16.80
C ASN A 66 -4.05 -40.06 -17.37
N LEU A 67 -5.28 -39.94 -16.88
CA LEU A 67 -6.23 -38.92 -17.34
C LEU A 67 -5.76 -37.50 -17.03
N SER A 68 -5.24 -37.25 -15.84
CA SER A 68 -4.73 -35.92 -15.50
C SER A 68 -3.50 -35.55 -16.33
N SER A 69 -2.65 -36.53 -16.66
CA SER A 69 -1.50 -36.27 -17.52
C SER A 69 -1.91 -36.07 -18.99
N GLU A 70 -2.93 -36.78 -19.49
CA GLU A 70 -3.52 -36.58 -20.81
C GLU A 70 -4.12 -35.19 -20.94
N ILE A 71 -4.98 -34.79 -20.01
CA ILE A 71 -5.55 -33.42 -19.96
C ILE A 71 -4.43 -32.36 -19.92
N THR A 72 -3.39 -32.59 -19.13
CA THR A 72 -2.26 -31.65 -19.04
C THR A 72 -1.54 -31.52 -20.38
N SER A 73 -1.36 -32.61 -21.11
CA SER A 73 -0.69 -32.61 -22.43
C SER A 73 -1.49 -31.81 -23.45
N GLU A 74 -2.79 -32.05 -23.52
CA GLU A 74 -3.73 -31.34 -24.40
C GLU A 74 -3.77 -29.85 -24.08
N VAL A 75 -3.79 -29.50 -22.79
CA VAL A 75 -3.74 -28.09 -22.33
C VAL A 75 -2.44 -27.41 -22.75
N VAL A 76 -1.29 -28.05 -22.57
CA VAL A 76 0.00 -27.51 -22.98
C VAL A 76 0.07 -27.31 -24.49
N GLU A 77 -0.46 -28.27 -25.25
CA GLU A 77 -0.54 -28.15 -26.71
C GLU A 77 -1.46 -27.01 -27.14
N ALA A 78 -2.64 -26.89 -26.56
CA ALA A 78 -3.56 -25.79 -26.83
C ALA A 78 -2.96 -24.43 -26.53
N ILE A 79 -2.32 -24.27 -25.37
CA ILE A 79 -1.63 -23.03 -24.98
C ILE A 79 -0.54 -22.68 -26.00
N ASN A 80 0.28 -23.63 -26.41
CA ASN A 80 1.35 -23.40 -27.38
C ASN A 80 0.84 -23.08 -28.79
N ASN A 81 -0.33 -23.59 -29.17
CA ASN A 81 -0.95 -23.33 -30.47
C ASN A 81 -1.65 -21.94 -30.51
N GLU A 82 -2.21 -21.48 -29.39
CA GLU A 82 -2.92 -20.22 -29.30
C GLU A 82 -1.99 -19.03 -28.96
N SER A 83 -0.88 -19.30 -28.27
CA SER A 83 0.04 -18.23 -27.82
C SER A 83 1.07 -17.88 -28.89
N THR A 84 1.17 -16.60 -29.20
CA THR A 84 2.25 -16.02 -30.04
C THR A 84 3.50 -15.68 -29.20
N ASP A 85 3.38 -15.70 -27.89
CA ASP A 85 4.41 -15.28 -26.93
C ASP A 85 4.92 -16.43 -26.07
N VAL A 86 6.14 -16.29 -25.58
CA VAL A 86 6.75 -17.21 -24.60
C VAL A 86 6.18 -17.09 -23.19
N ILE A 87 5.33 -16.08 -22.95
CA ILE A 87 4.72 -15.76 -21.64
C ILE A 87 3.20 -15.89 -21.78
N VAL A 88 2.57 -16.59 -20.85
CA VAL A 88 1.10 -16.71 -20.75
C VAL A 88 0.65 -16.27 -19.35
N ASP A 89 -0.51 -15.66 -19.25
CA ASP A 89 -1.10 -15.36 -17.94
C ASP A 89 -1.79 -16.58 -17.32
N VAL A 90 -1.87 -16.61 -15.99
CA VAL A 90 -2.44 -17.75 -15.24
C VAL A 90 -3.93 -17.96 -15.51
N ASP A 91 -4.68 -16.90 -15.82
CA ASP A 91 -6.11 -17.01 -16.09
C ASP A 91 -6.40 -17.61 -17.47
N THR A 92 -5.55 -17.31 -18.46
CA THR A 92 -5.56 -18.00 -19.76
C THR A 92 -5.30 -19.50 -19.60
N ILE A 93 -4.29 -19.89 -18.80
CA ILE A 93 -4.04 -21.31 -18.50
C ILE A 93 -5.30 -21.98 -17.92
N HIS A 94 -5.93 -21.37 -16.93
CA HIS A 94 -7.13 -21.93 -16.32
C HIS A 94 -8.28 -22.06 -17.31
N LYS A 95 -8.51 -21.06 -18.17
CA LYS A 95 -9.54 -21.08 -19.19
C LYS A 95 -9.30 -22.21 -20.22
N THR A 96 -8.04 -22.38 -20.61
CA THR A 96 -7.67 -23.50 -21.53
C THR A 96 -7.90 -24.86 -20.86
N VAL A 97 -7.58 -25.03 -19.57
CA VAL A 97 -7.89 -26.27 -18.83
C VAL A 97 -9.39 -26.55 -18.83
N GLU A 98 -10.22 -25.54 -18.54
CA GLU A 98 -11.69 -25.65 -18.54
C GLU A 98 -12.20 -26.08 -19.91
N ASN A 99 -11.72 -25.45 -20.99
CA ASN A 99 -12.13 -25.75 -22.35
C ASN A 99 -11.72 -27.17 -22.73
N VAL A 100 -10.47 -27.59 -22.53
CA VAL A 100 -9.97 -28.93 -22.84
C VAL A 100 -10.79 -30.01 -22.12
N ILE A 101 -11.06 -29.83 -20.82
CA ILE A 101 -11.86 -30.79 -20.05
C ILE A 101 -13.29 -30.87 -20.61
N MET A 102 -13.88 -29.75 -21.03
CA MET A 102 -15.21 -29.71 -21.65
C MET A 102 -15.21 -30.40 -23.04
N ASP A 103 -14.20 -30.12 -23.87
CA ASP A 103 -14.06 -30.68 -25.20
C ASP A 103 -13.83 -32.21 -25.16
N MET A 104 -13.19 -32.71 -24.11
CA MET A 104 -13.09 -34.14 -23.82
C MET A 104 -14.41 -34.76 -23.32
N GLY A 105 -15.49 -34.01 -23.20
CA GLY A 105 -16.79 -34.48 -22.73
C GLY A 105 -16.86 -34.77 -21.22
N LEU A 106 -15.86 -34.34 -20.44
CA LEU A 106 -15.76 -34.60 -19.01
C LEU A 106 -16.48 -33.50 -18.19
N HIS A 107 -17.75 -33.26 -18.46
CA HIS A 107 -18.52 -32.12 -17.95
C HIS A 107 -18.58 -32.05 -16.42
N ASP A 108 -18.67 -33.19 -15.73
CA ASP A 108 -18.67 -33.19 -14.25
C ASP A 108 -17.30 -32.81 -13.70
N LEU A 109 -16.21 -33.21 -14.36
CA LEU A 109 -14.86 -32.81 -14.00
C LEU A 109 -14.64 -31.32 -14.30
N ALA A 110 -15.14 -30.81 -15.44
CA ALA A 110 -15.07 -29.38 -15.75
C ALA A 110 -15.79 -28.55 -14.70
N ARG A 111 -16.99 -28.96 -14.29
CA ARG A 111 -17.74 -28.30 -13.20
C ARG A 111 -16.95 -28.30 -11.91
N GLU A 112 -16.41 -29.43 -11.49
CA GLU A 112 -15.64 -29.53 -10.25
C GLU A 112 -14.36 -28.71 -10.32
N TYR A 113 -13.66 -28.68 -11.47
CA TYR A 113 -12.48 -27.85 -11.67
C TYR A 113 -12.80 -26.36 -11.55
N ILE A 114 -13.91 -25.91 -12.16
CA ILE A 114 -14.38 -24.52 -12.05
C ILE A 114 -14.73 -24.18 -10.59
N LEU A 115 -15.47 -25.06 -9.90
CA LEU A 115 -15.81 -24.87 -8.48
C LEU A 115 -14.56 -24.90 -7.60
N PHE A 116 -13.61 -25.82 -7.86
CA PHE A 116 -12.35 -25.88 -7.15
C PHE A 116 -11.55 -24.58 -7.33
N ARG A 117 -11.46 -24.08 -8.59
CA ARG A 117 -10.82 -22.80 -8.90
C ARG A 117 -11.50 -21.63 -8.18
N TYR A 118 -12.84 -21.57 -8.25
CA TYR A 118 -13.62 -20.54 -7.60
C TYR A 118 -13.41 -20.54 -6.07
N ASN A 119 -13.48 -21.72 -5.46
CA ASN A 119 -13.29 -21.88 -4.01
C ASN A 119 -11.84 -21.63 -3.54
N ASN A 120 -10.85 -21.70 -4.44
CA ASN A 120 -9.45 -21.44 -4.16
C ASN A 120 -8.96 -20.08 -4.74
N LYS A 121 -9.88 -19.28 -5.33
CA LYS A 121 -9.56 -17.90 -5.68
C LYS A 121 -9.20 -17.14 -4.40
N PRO A 122 -8.09 -16.38 -4.38
CA PRO A 122 -7.82 -15.48 -3.27
C PRO A 122 -9.03 -14.61 -2.98
N ASP A 123 -9.35 -14.47 -1.71
CA ASP A 123 -10.46 -13.66 -1.23
C ASP A 123 -10.11 -13.24 0.20
N ILE A 124 -9.73 -11.99 0.35
CA ILE A 124 -9.23 -11.44 1.62
C ILE A 124 -10.30 -11.46 2.71
N PHE A 125 -11.60 -11.42 2.35
CA PHE A 125 -12.72 -11.46 3.28
C PHE A 125 -13.07 -12.88 3.75
N ARG A 126 -12.61 -13.92 3.04
CA ARG A 126 -12.92 -15.29 3.39
C ARG A 126 -12.09 -15.79 4.57
N LYS A 127 -12.77 -16.34 5.58
CA LYS A 127 -12.13 -16.90 6.80
C LYS A 127 -11.14 -18.01 6.44
N ARG A 128 -9.98 -17.94 7.09
CA ARG A 128 -8.96 -18.95 7.05
C ARG A 128 -8.76 -19.59 8.42
N THR A 129 -8.53 -20.91 8.45
CA THR A 129 -8.31 -21.69 9.68
C THR A 129 -6.89 -22.22 9.82
N SER A 130 -6.11 -22.26 8.73
CA SER A 130 -4.71 -22.72 8.76
C SER A 130 -3.75 -21.55 8.95
N LEU A 131 -2.69 -21.75 9.74
CA LEU A 131 -1.71 -20.71 10.02
C LEU A 131 -0.79 -20.43 8.83
N LYS A 132 -0.33 -21.45 8.13
CA LYS A 132 0.61 -21.36 6.98
C LYS A 132 0.26 -22.38 5.88
N PRO A 133 0.70 -22.15 4.64
CA PRO A 133 1.35 -20.95 4.12
C PRO A 133 0.41 -19.75 4.14
N TYR A 134 0.93 -18.51 4.25
CA TYR A 134 0.12 -17.29 4.18
C TYR A 134 -0.47 -17.11 2.77
N GLU A 135 -1.68 -16.58 2.68
CA GLU A 135 -2.31 -16.22 1.40
C GLU A 135 -1.75 -14.91 0.85
N TYR A 136 -1.41 -13.97 1.75
CA TYR A 136 -0.86 -12.64 1.46
C TYR A 136 0.48 -12.44 2.16
N PRO A 137 1.54 -13.17 1.76
CA PRO A 137 2.82 -13.15 2.46
C PRO A 137 3.52 -11.79 2.45
N GLN A 138 3.21 -10.93 1.46
CA GLN A 138 3.73 -9.57 1.38
C GLN A 138 3.27 -8.69 2.56
N LEU A 139 2.10 -8.97 3.16
CA LEU A 139 1.59 -8.20 4.29
C LEU A 139 2.36 -8.46 5.60
N VAL A 140 3.07 -9.58 5.70
CA VAL A 140 3.85 -9.92 6.91
C VAL A 140 4.99 -8.93 7.16
N GLU A 141 5.55 -8.36 6.10
CA GLU A 141 6.66 -7.41 6.16
C GLU A 141 6.32 -6.16 7.00
N PHE A 142 5.06 -5.76 7.02
CA PHE A 142 4.59 -4.62 7.82
C PHE A 142 4.67 -4.87 9.33
N THR A 143 4.38 -6.09 9.78
CA THR A 143 4.59 -6.48 11.18
C THR A 143 6.06 -6.35 11.59
N ASP A 144 6.98 -6.79 10.73
CA ASP A 144 8.39 -6.71 11.02
C ASP A 144 8.90 -5.26 10.94
N ALA A 145 8.36 -4.43 10.03
CA ALA A 145 8.69 -3.02 9.94
C ALA A 145 8.38 -2.26 11.25
N ILE A 146 7.18 -2.42 11.81
CA ILE A 146 6.80 -1.79 13.09
C ILE A 146 7.65 -2.31 14.25
N ARG A 147 7.98 -3.61 14.29
CA ARG A 147 8.86 -4.15 15.32
C ARG A 147 10.27 -3.58 15.26
N HIS A 148 10.77 -3.20 14.09
CA HIS A 148 12.07 -2.58 13.92
C HIS A 148 12.04 -1.07 14.24
N SER A 149 10.89 -0.41 14.13
CA SER A 149 10.71 1.00 14.46
C SER A 149 10.28 1.24 15.91
N TYR A 150 10.20 0.20 16.75
CA TYR A 150 9.71 0.27 18.12
C TYR A 150 10.45 1.32 18.97
N TRP A 151 9.68 2.16 19.64
CA TRP A 151 10.15 3.19 20.57
C TRP A 151 9.12 3.41 21.68
N VAL A 152 9.55 4.04 22.78
CA VAL A 152 8.66 4.47 23.87
C VAL A 152 8.93 5.93 24.23
N HIS A 153 7.91 6.67 24.66
CA HIS A 153 7.98 8.10 24.92
C HIS A 153 9.05 8.49 25.96
N THR A 154 9.40 7.59 26.86
CA THR A 154 10.44 7.82 27.88
C THR A 154 11.86 7.86 27.33
N GLU A 155 12.07 7.51 26.06
CA GLU A 155 13.39 7.65 25.38
C GLU A 155 13.70 9.11 25.00
N PHE A 156 12.68 9.98 24.98
CA PHE A 156 12.83 11.39 24.59
C PHE A 156 12.90 12.31 25.81
N ASN A 157 13.75 13.33 25.74
CA ASN A 157 13.87 14.35 26.76
C ASN A 157 13.21 15.65 26.32
N TYR A 158 12.12 16.01 26.95
CA TYR A 158 11.32 17.21 26.64
C TYR A 158 11.67 18.43 27.50
N SER A 159 12.59 18.31 28.49
CA SER A 159 12.90 19.42 29.41
C SER A 159 13.48 20.63 28.72
N SER A 160 14.32 20.41 27.68
CA SER A 160 14.87 21.51 26.88
C SER A 160 13.79 22.23 26.05
N ASP A 161 12.79 21.47 25.60
CA ASP A 161 11.74 21.96 24.70
C ASP A 161 10.82 22.96 25.45
N ILE A 162 10.49 22.64 26.70
CA ILE A 162 9.74 23.58 27.58
C ILE A 162 10.53 24.85 27.83
N GLN A 163 11.87 24.75 27.96
CA GLN A 163 12.74 25.95 28.13
C GLN A 163 12.81 26.73 26.81
N ASP A 164 12.89 26.05 25.65
CA ASP A 164 12.88 26.72 24.35
C ASP A 164 11.59 27.54 24.15
N MET A 165 10.43 26.96 24.48
CA MET A 165 9.14 27.65 24.41
C MET A 165 9.09 28.90 25.27
N LYS A 166 9.74 28.91 26.45
CA LYS A 166 9.74 30.03 27.37
C LYS A 166 10.72 31.15 27.00
N VAL A 167 11.82 30.79 26.33
CA VAL A 167 12.97 31.73 26.21
C VAL A 167 13.34 32.04 24.76
N LYS A 168 13.18 31.11 23.84
CA LYS A 168 13.65 31.25 22.46
C LYS A 168 12.53 31.45 21.42
N MET A 169 11.30 31.16 21.78
CA MET A 169 10.16 31.23 20.87
C MET A 169 9.30 32.47 21.18
N THR A 170 8.72 33.05 20.15
CA THR A 170 7.73 34.11 20.27
C THR A 170 6.38 33.55 20.70
N GLU A 171 5.52 34.39 21.28
CA GLU A 171 4.18 33.99 21.72
C GLU A 171 3.35 33.40 20.57
N PRO A 172 3.31 33.97 19.35
CA PRO A 172 2.63 33.33 18.20
C PRO A 172 3.18 31.94 17.84
N GLU A 173 4.48 31.75 17.88
CA GLU A 173 5.10 30.43 17.60
C GLU A 173 4.70 29.39 18.65
N VAL A 174 4.68 29.79 19.93
CA VAL A 174 4.23 28.93 21.04
C VAL A 174 2.76 28.52 20.83
N GLU A 175 1.90 29.46 20.42
CA GLU A 175 0.49 29.17 20.15
C GLU A 175 0.31 28.23 18.96
N ILE A 176 1.07 28.36 17.88
CA ILE A 176 1.08 27.42 16.76
C ILE A 176 1.47 26.02 17.23
N VAL A 177 2.53 25.89 18.02
CA VAL A 177 3.00 24.61 18.58
C VAL A 177 1.94 23.97 19.47
N LYS A 178 1.33 24.73 20.38
CA LYS A 178 0.25 24.22 21.26
C LYS A 178 -0.93 23.70 20.45
N LYS A 179 -1.41 24.47 19.47
CA LYS A 179 -2.54 24.07 18.62
C LYS A 179 -2.20 22.86 17.74
N ALA A 180 -0.99 22.79 17.19
CA ALA A 180 -0.53 21.61 16.44
C ALA A 180 -0.50 20.37 17.36
N MET A 181 0.00 20.49 18.59
CA MET A 181 0.01 19.39 19.56
C MET A 181 -1.41 18.95 19.93
N LEU A 182 -2.32 19.89 20.20
CA LEU A 182 -3.73 19.58 20.47
C LEU A 182 -4.38 18.85 19.27
N ALA A 183 -4.04 19.25 18.04
CA ALA A 183 -4.57 18.64 16.83
C ALA A 183 -4.06 17.21 16.63
N ILE A 184 -2.79 16.93 16.89
CA ILE A 184 -2.23 15.57 16.84
C ILE A 184 -2.90 14.72 17.92
N SER A 185 -2.85 15.15 19.17
CA SER A 185 -3.35 14.37 20.30
C SER A 185 -4.84 14.02 20.19
N GLN A 186 -5.64 14.84 19.52
CA GLN A 186 -7.07 14.57 19.34
C GLN A 186 -7.30 13.34 18.42
N ILE A 187 -6.50 13.15 17.39
CA ILE A 187 -6.63 11.98 16.49
C ILE A 187 -6.32 10.69 17.25
N GLU A 188 -5.28 10.70 18.09
CA GLU A 188 -4.83 9.55 18.87
C GLU A 188 -5.91 8.97 19.82
N VAL A 189 -6.94 9.73 20.11
CA VAL A 189 -8.07 9.22 20.91
C VAL A 189 -8.81 8.09 20.20
N ALA A 190 -8.93 8.16 18.86
CA ALA A 190 -9.83 7.34 18.06
C ALA A 190 -9.14 6.25 17.23
N VAL A 191 -7.91 6.48 16.75
CA VAL A 191 -7.30 5.67 15.68
C VAL A 191 -6.93 4.24 16.10
N LYS A 192 -6.46 4.02 17.31
CA LYS A 192 -5.96 2.73 17.79
C LYS A 192 -6.92 1.55 17.63
N THR A 193 -8.21 1.77 17.64
CA THR A 193 -9.20 0.70 17.53
C THR A 193 -9.45 0.23 16.10
N PHE A 194 -9.13 1.03 15.09
CA PHE A 194 -9.33 0.66 13.70
C PHE A 194 -8.44 -0.52 13.31
N TRP A 195 -7.12 -0.35 13.45
CA TRP A 195 -6.16 -1.39 13.11
C TRP A 195 -6.33 -2.65 13.94
N ALA A 196 -6.50 -2.52 15.24
CA ALA A 196 -6.65 -3.66 16.14
C ALA A 196 -7.83 -4.59 15.75
N LYS A 197 -8.87 -4.05 15.10
CA LYS A 197 -10.07 -4.78 14.68
C LYS A 197 -10.04 -5.23 13.21
N ILE A 198 -8.99 -4.92 12.46
CA ILE A 198 -8.97 -5.21 11.01
C ILE A 198 -9.09 -6.70 10.71
N GLY A 199 -8.58 -7.56 11.59
CA GLY A 199 -8.68 -9.01 11.51
C GLY A 199 -10.11 -9.56 11.64
N ASP A 200 -11.06 -8.79 12.15
CA ASP A 200 -12.46 -9.16 12.23
C ASP A 200 -13.12 -9.20 10.84
N ARG A 201 -12.68 -8.31 9.95
CA ARG A 201 -13.17 -8.22 8.57
C ARG A 201 -12.29 -8.94 7.56
N PHE A 202 -10.99 -8.92 7.76
CA PHE A 202 -10.02 -9.68 6.97
C PHE A 202 -9.48 -10.83 7.82
N PRO A 203 -10.22 -11.95 7.90
CA PRO A 203 -9.91 -13.03 8.85
C PRO A 203 -8.75 -13.92 8.35
N LYS A 204 -7.62 -13.28 8.04
CA LYS A 204 -6.35 -13.88 7.66
C LYS A 204 -5.36 -13.72 8.81
N PRO A 205 -4.62 -14.77 9.20
CA PRO A 205 -3.65 -14.69 10.29
C PRO A 205 -2.62 -13.58 10.10
N GLU A 206 -2.12 -13.40 8.86
CA GLU A 206 -1.16 -12.36 8.50
C GLU A 206 -1.73 -10.95 8.65
N VAL A 207 -2.99 -10.71 8.27
CA VAL A 207 -3.64 -9.40 8.41
C VAL A 207 -3.94 -9.10 9.88
N ALA A 208 -4.46 -10.08 10.62
CA ALA A 208 -4.73 -9.93 12.06
C ALA A 208 -3.44 -9.62 12.84
N ALA A 209 -2.31 -10.25 12.49
CA ALA A 209 -1.02 -9.98 13.12
C ALA A 209 -0.56 -8.54 12.89
N VAL A 210 -0.66 -8.03 11.67
CA VAL A 210 -0.34 -6.62 11.35
C VAL A 210 -1.25 -5.69 12.15
N GLY A 211 -2.57 -5.91 12.12
CA GLY A 211 -3.53 -5.04 12.80
C GLY A 211 -3.31 -4.94 14.31
N ILE A 212 -2.99 -6.04 14.98
CA ILE A 212 -2.69 -6.06 16.42
C ILE A 212 -1.38 -5.31 16.69
N THR A 213 -0.37 -5.48 15.84
CA THR A 213 0.92 -4.81 15.99
C THR A 213 0.80 -3.30 15.78
N PHE A 214 -0.03 -2.87 14.80
CA PHE A 214 -0.36 -1.47 14.58
C PHE A 214 -1.18 -0.89 15.73
N GLY A 215 -2.18 -1.63 16.24
CA GLY A 215 -2.94 -1.20 17.40
C GLY A 215 -2.06 -0.99 18.65
N GLU A 216 -0.95 -1.74 18.80
CA GLU A 216 0.03 -1.53 19.85
C GLU A 216 0.85 -0.25 19.61
N SER A 217 1.30 0.03 18.37
CA SER A 217 2.00 1.29 18.06
C SER A 217 1.13 2.52 18.33
N GLU A 218 -0.18 2.45 18.03
CA GLU A 218 -1.13 3.52 18.34
C GLU A 218 -1.28 3.78 19.87
N VAL A 219 -1.16 2.73 20.69
CA VAL A 219 -1.12 2.91 22.15
C VAL A 219 0.13 3.69 22.57
N ARG A 220 1.30 3.39 21.99
CA ARG A 220 2.55 4.11 22.28
C ARG A 220 2.50 5.57 21.80
N HIS A 221 1.87 5.85 20.65
CA HIS A 221 1.62 7.20 20.16
C HIS A 221 0.73 7.96 21.15
N ALA A 222 -0.40 7.38 21.56
CA ALA A 222 -1.31 7.98 22.53
C ALA A 222 -0.62 8.26 23.88
N ASP A 223 0.24 7.35 24.37
CA ASP A 223 1.02 7.54 25.59
C ASP A 223 2.00 8.72 25.45
N ALA A 224 2.66 8.85 24.29
CA ALA A 224 3.60 9.93 24.01
C ALA A 224 2.89 11.30 23.99
N TYR A 225 1.78 11.39 23.26
CA TYR A 225 1.07 12.66 23.11
C TYR A 225 0.29 13.06 24.36
N SER A 226 -0.26 12.11 25.12
CA SER A 226 -0.86 12.41 26.42
C SER A 226 0.18 12.96 27.42
N ASN A 227 1.37 12.37 27.45
CA ASN A 227 2.49 12.88 28.26
C ASN A 227 2.92 14.28 27.81
N LEU A 228 2.97 14.56 26.50
CA LEU A 228 3.29 15.88 25.97
C LEU A 228 2.22 16.93 26.34
N ILE A 229 0.93 16.59 26.25
CA ILE A 229 -0.17 17.45 26.71
C ILE A 229 0.01 17.83 28.19
N GLU A 230 0.34 16.85 29.05
CA GLU A 230 0.57 17.07 30.48
C GLU A 230 1.79 17.97 30.73
N ILE A 231 2.95 17.68 30.12
CA ILE A 231 4.19 18.45 30.30
C ILE A 231 4.03 19.88 29.78
N MET A 232 3.28 20.09 28.70
CA MET A 232 3.00 21.43 28.15
C MET A 232 1.91 22.17 28.93
N GLY A 233 1.23 21.52 29.89
CA GLY A 233 0.15 22.10 30.67
C GLY A 233 -1.11 22.36 29.87
N LEU A 234 -1.43 21.52 28.88
CA LEU A 234 -2.54 21.70 27.92
C LEU A 234 -3.77 20.87 28.26
N ASN A 235 -3.88 20.28 29.44
CA ASN A 235 -4.99 19.39 29.79
C ASN A 235 -6.37 20.06 29.68
N GLU A 236 -6.51 21.29 30.17
CA GLU A 236 -7.77 22.04 30.11
C GLU A 236 -8.14 22.43 28.67
N GLU A 237 -7.14 22.84 27.87
CA GLU A 237 -7.32 23.16 26.45
C GLU A 237 -7.68 21.93 25.64
N PHE A 238 -7.09 20.79 25.98
CA PHE A 238 -7.38 19.52 25.32
C PHE A 238 -8.84 19.07 25.55
N GLU A 239 -9.36 19.18 26.77
CA GLU A 239 -10.77 18.90 27.05
C GLU A 239 -11.72 19.78 26.21
N LYS A 240 -11.33 21.03 25.92
CA LYS A 240 -12.13 22.00 25.16
C LYS A 240 -11.92 21.93 23.65
N VAL A 241 -10.85 21.24 23.16
CA VAL A 241 -10.47 21.25 21.74
C VAL A 241 -11.58 20.67 20.83
N VAL A 242 -12.37 19.75 21.35
CA VAL A 242 -13.51 19.15 20.61
C VAL A 242 -14.62 20.17 20.31
N GLU A 243 -14.66 21.30 21.01
CA GLU A 243 -15.60 22.39 20.75
C GLU A 243 -15.18 23.29 19.58
N VAL A 244 -13.91 23.23 19.17
CA VAL A 244 -13.38 24.01 18.04
C VAL A 244 -14.05 23.58 16.73
N PRO A 245 -14.60 24.51 15.92
CA PRO A 245 -15.30 24.17 14.69
C PRO A 245 -14.49 23.34 13.70
N ALA A 246 -13.19 23.59 13.59
CA ALA A 246 -12.28 22.81 12.75
C ALA A 246 -12.15 21.38 13.28
N MET A 247 -12.03 21.18 14.59
CA MET A 247 -11.97 19.85 15.21
C MET A 247 -13.27 19.07 15.06
N LYS A 248 -14.42 19.72 15.21
CA LYS A 248 -15.71 19.06 14.95
C LYS A 248 -15.82 18.49 13.54
N LYS A 249 -15.31 19.23 12.55
CA LYS A 249 -15.27 18.72 11.15
C LYS A 249 -14.35 17.52 11.02
N ARG A 250 -13.17 17.55 11.63
CA ARG A 250 -12.22 16.44 11.63
C ARG A 250 -12.81 15.21 12.30
N ILE A 251 -13.35 15.37 13.51
CA ILE A 251 -13.97 14.27 14.26
C ILE A 251 -15.09 13.62 13.45
N ALA A 252 -15.92 14.41 12.75
CA ALA A 252 -17.03 13.87 11.96
C ALA A 252 -16.57 12.93 10.86
N TYR A 253 -15.49 13.23 10.11
CA TYR A 253 -15.00 12.30 9.09
C TYR A 253 -14.17 11.14 9.67
N LEU A 254 -13.49 11.34 10.80
CA LEU A 254 -12.88 10.25 11.55
C LEU A 254 -13.93 9.23 12.00
N GLU A 255 -15.02 9.69 12.61
CA GLU A 255 -16.13 8.81 13.02
C GLU A 255 -16.74 8.08 11.83
N GLN A 256 -16.82 8.71 10.66
CA GLN A 256 -17.26 8.06 9.44
C GLN A 256 -16.32 6.91 9.05
N SER A 257 -14.99 7.07 9.20
CA SER A 257 -14.02 6.04 8.85
C SER A 257 -14.06 4.83 9.78
N ILE A 258 -14.26 5.05 11.08
CA ILE A 258 -14.25 3.99 12.11
C ILE A 258 -15.64 3.40 12.40
N GLY A 259 -16.71 3.99 11.89
CA GLY A 259 -18.08 3.54 12.09
C GLY A 259 -18.34 2.14 11.50
N ALA A 260 -19.37 1.45 12.01
CA ALA A 260 -19.74 0.13 11.50
C ALA A 260 -20.06 0.17 9.99
N PRO A 261 -19.43 -0.69 9.17
CA PRO A 261 -19.70 -0.73 7.74
C PRO A 261 -21.02 -1.44 7.45
N ALA A 262 -21.72 -1.01 6.39
CA ALA A 262 -22.94 -1.64 5.92
C ALA A 262 -22.66 -3.00 5.26
N ASP A 263 -21.59 -3.07 4.45
CA ASP A 263 -21.13 -4.25 3.72
C ASP A 263 -19.61 -4.19 3.49
N ASP A 264 -19.06 -5.12 2.73
CA ASP A 264 -17.62 -5.19 2.45
C ASP A 264 -17.16 -4.06 1.49
N LYS A 265 -18.01 -3.60 0.57
CA LYS A 265 -17.71 -2.44 -0.30
C LYS A 265 -17.69 -1.13 0.50
N ASP A 266 -18.60 -0.95 1.45
CA ASP A 266 -18.57 0.20 2.37
C ASP A 266 -17.32 0.14 3.28
N TYR A 267 -16.94 -1.07 3.74
CA TYR A 267 -15.73 -1.24 4.52
C TYR A 267 -14.47 -0.88 3.71
N PHE A 268 -14.43 -1.22 2.44
CA PHE A 268 -13.37 -0.81 1.54
C PHE A 268 -13.24 0.73 1.45
N HIS A 269 -14.35 1.48 1.34
CA HIS A 269 -14.31 2.94 1.38
C HIS A 269 -13.82 3.48 2.74
N LYS A 270 -14.16 2.81 3.84
CA LYS A 270 -13.66 3.17 5.18
C LYS A 270 -12.15 2.94 5.30
N ILE A 271 -11.61 1.87 4.71
CA ILE A 271 -10.16 1.64 4.65
C ILE A 271 -9.48 2.77 3.89
N ILE A 272 -10.02 3.17 2.73
CA ILE A 272 -9.48 4.30 1.97
C ILE A 272 -9.50 5.57 2.82
N LEU A 273 -10.64 5.90 3.43
CA LEU A 273 -10.77 7.10 4.23
C LEU A 273 -9.78 7.09 5.40
N PHE A 274 -9.69 5.97 6.11
CA PHE A 274 -8.83 5.84 7.28
C PHE A 274 -7.34 5.80 6.88
N SER A 275 -6.90 4.79 6.13
CA SER A 275 -5.48 4.59 5.85
C SER A 275 -4.88 5.66 4.93
N MET A 276 -5.65 6.15 3.96
CA MET A 276 -5.12 7.04 2.93
C MET A 276 -5.32 8.51 3.24
N PHE A 277 -6.36 8.87 3.98
CA PHE A 277 -6.64 10.28 4.28
C PHE A 277 -6.40 10.61 5.76
N VAL A 278 -6.68 9.70 6.69
CA VAL A 278 -6.34 9.92 8.10
C VAL A 278 -4.85 9.65 8.34
N GLU A 279 -4.40 8.42 8.22
CA GLU A 279 -3.02 8.00 8.50
C GLU A 279 -1.99 8.71 7.60
N ASN A 280 -2.23 8.76 6.30
CA ASN A 280 -1.27 9.31 5.33
C ASN A 280 -1.30 10.84 5.22
N VAL A 281 -2.34 11.53 5.70
CA VAL A 281 -2.48 12.99 5.46
C VAL A 281 -2.79 13.77 6.72
N SER A 282 -3.79 13.36 7.52
CA SER A 282 -4.34 14.22 8.59
C SER A 282 -3.32 14.63 9.63
N LEU A 283 -2.41 13.74 10.02
CA LEU A 283 -1.34 14.03 11.00
C LEU A 283 -0.16 14.76 10.36
N PHE A 284 0.11 14.51 9.08
CA PHE A 284 1.38 14.91 8.47
C PHE A 284 1.57 16.42 8.33
N SER A 285 0.50 17.20 8.19
CA SER A 285 0.63 18.66 8.20
C SER A 285 1.06 19.20 9.55
N GLN A 286 0.59 18.60 10.65
CA GLN A 286 1.01 18.96 12.00
C GLN A 286 2.43 18.44 12.29
N PHE A 287 2.79 17.26 11.83
CA PHE A 287 4.15 16.73 11.93
C PHE A 287 5.14 17.65 11.22
N LEU A 288 4.82 18.09 10.00
CA LEU A 288 5.63 19.06 9.25
C LEU A 288 5.82 20.34 10.05
N ILE A 289 4.74 20.91 10.62
CA ILE A 289 4.80 22.14 11.43
C ILE A 289 5.72 21.93 12.64
N MET A 290 5.54 20.85 13.40
CA MET A 290 6.32 20.58 14.61
C MET A 290 7.81 20.39 14.31
N MET A 291 8.13 19.61 13.28
CA MET A 291 9.51 19.32 12.90
C MET A 291 10.21 20.54 12.27
N ALA A 292 9.46 21.46 11.63
CA ALA A 292 10.01 22.68 11.05
C ALA A 292 10.68 23.60 12.08
N PHE A 293 10.18 23.63 13.31
CA PHE A 293 10.83 24.40 14.39
C PHE A 293 12.23 23.88 14.70
N ASN A 294 12.42 22.57 14.76
CA ASN A 294 13.76 22.00 14.93
C ASN A 294 14.64 22.26 13.71
N LYS A 295 14.11 22.04 12.52
CA LYS A 295 14.82 22.18 11.24
C LYS A 295 15.37 23.58 11.03
N HIS A 296 14.54 24.61 11.25
CA HIS A 296 14.87 26.00 10.88
C HIS A 296 15.35 26.85 12.05
N LYS A 297 14.96 26.54 13.30
CA LYS A 297 15.28 27.33 14.48
C LYS A 297 16.10 26.55 15.52
N ASN A 298 16.32 25.26 15.36
CA ASN A 298 17.01 24.39 16.31
C ASN A 298 16.40 24.45 17.73
N VAL A 299 15.07 24.44 17.80
CA VAL A 299 14.27 24.39 19.05
C VAL A 299 13.35 23.17 19.00
N LEU A 300 12.76 22.75 20.13
CA LEU A 300 11.82 21.65 20.27
C LEU A 300 12.39 20.31 19.80
N LYS A 301 13.64 20.02 20.10
CA LYS A 301 14.34 18.82 19.61
C LYS A 301 13.72 17.52 20.12
N GLY A 302 13.33 17.45 21.39
CA GLY A 302 12.71 16.25 21.98
C GLY A 302 11.36 15.97 21.36
N ILE A 303 10.52 17.00 21.24
CA ILE A 303 9.21 16.92 20.56
C ILE A 303 9.40 16.51 19.09
N SER A 304 10.33 17.15 18.37
CA SER A 304 10.63 16.83 16.98
C SER A 304 11.04 15.35 16.80
N ASN A 305 11.87 14.81 17.70
CA ASN A 305 12.28 13.41 17.66
C ASN A 305 11.09 12.44 17.88
N ALA A 306 10.18 12.77 18.81
CA ALA A 306 8.98 11.97 19.06
C ALA A 306 8.04 12.00 17.84
N VAL A 307 7.83 13.18 17.25
CA VAL A 307 7.02 13.37 16.04
C VAL A 307 7.64 12.65 14.84
N GLU A 308 8.96 12.68 14.68
CA GLU A 308 9.68 11.95 13.65
C GLU A 308 9.48 10.43 13.81
N ALA A 309 9.61 9.92 15.04
CA ALA A 309 9.41 8.50 15.32
C ALA A 309 7.98 8.06 15.01
N THR A 310 6.96 8.85 15.42
CA THR A 310 5.55 8.62 15.07
C THR A 310 5.35 8.64 13.56
N SER A 311 5.83 9.67 12.87
CA SER A 311 5.60 9.85 11.43
C SER A 311 6.15 8.69 10.57
N LYS A 312 7.20 8.01 11.04
CA LYS A 312 7.73 6.81 10.39
C LYS A 312 6.80 5.62 10.54
N GLU A 313 6.20 5.44 11.71
CA GLU A 313 5.23 4.36 11.93
C GLU A 313 3.93 4.63 11.17
N GLU A 314 3.47 5.89 11.11
CA GLU A 314 2.31 6.28 10.31
C GLU A 314 2.52 6.07 8.80
N ASP A 315 3.73 6.28 8.28
CA ASP A 315 4.05 5.95 6.88
C ASP A 315 3.95 4.44 6.61
N ILE A 316 4.33 3.59 7.59
CA ILE A 316 4.17 2.13 7.49
C ILE A 316 2.68 1.75 7.50
N HIS A 317 1.86 2.36 8.37
CA HIS A 317 0.41 2.16 8.44
C HIS A 317 -0.25 2.52 7.08
N ALA A 318 0.08 3.68 6.54
CA ALA A 318 -0.44 4.14 5.27
C ALA A 318 -0.09 3.20 4.10
N ARG A 319 1.16 2.73 4.01
CA ARG A 319 1.60 1.78 2.98
C ARG A 319 0.88 0.44 3.08
N PHE A 320 0.66 -0.07 4.28
CA PHE A 320 -0.16 -1.26 4.47
C PHE A 320 -1.58 -1.05 3.95
N GLY A 321 -2.18 0.12 4.23
CA GLY A 321 -3.48 0.48 3.69
C GLY A 321 -3.51 0.51 2.17
N PHE A 322 -2.48 1.07 1.51
CA PHE A 322 -2.35 1.05 0.04
C PHE A 322 -2.29 -0.37 -0.50
N GLU A 323 -1.51 -1.25 0.12
CA GLU A 323 -1.42 -2.65 -0.28
C GLU A 323 -2.75 -3.38 -0.12
N LEU A 324 -3.48 -3.17 0.98
CA LEU A 324 -4.82 -3.72 1.18
C LEU A 324 -5.80 -3.25 0.10
N VAL A 325 -5.81 -1.95 -0.21
CA VAL A 325 -6.69 -1.39 -1.26
C VAL A 325 -6.39 -2.02 -2.61
N ASN A 326 -5.11 -2.21 -2.94
CA ASN A 326 -4.70 -2.84 -4.20
C ASN A 326 -5.07 -4.32 -4.26
N ILE A 327 -4.93 -5.07 -3.16
CA ILE A 327 -5.39 -6.48 -3.06
C ILE A 327 -6.91 -6.55 -3.29
N ILE A 328 -7.68 -5.70 -2.61
CA ILE A 328 -9.14 -5.66 -2.76
C ILE A 328 -9.52 -5.33 -4.20
N ARG A 329 -8.81 -4.42 -4.85
CA ARG A 329 -9.02 -4.06 -6.26
C ARG A 329 -8.79 -5.26 -7.18
N GLU A 330 -7.70 -6.00 -7.00
CA GLU A 330 -7.41 -7.18 -7.80
C GLU A 330 -8.47 -8.28 -7.63
N GLU A 331 -8.98 -8.44 -6.41
CA GLU A 331 -9.97 -9.46 -6.09
C GLU A 331 -11.41 -9.07 -6.44
N ASN A 332 -11.72 -7.77 -6.39
CA ASN A 332 -13.06 -7.22 -6.61
C ASN A 332 -13.01 -6.02 -7.58
N PRO A 333 -12.60 -6.20 -8.85
CA PRO A 333 -12.46 -5.12 -9.81
C PRO A 333 -13.76 -4.36 -10.06
N ASP A 334 -14.91 -5.01 -9.92
CA ASP A 334 -16.24 -4.41 -10.10
C ASP A 334 -16.57 -3.35 -9.02
N TRP A 335 -15.82 -3.32 -7.90
CA TRP A 335 -16.00 -2.29 -6.88
C TRP A 335 -15.37 -0.94 -7.27
N PHE A 336 -14.51 -0.92 -8.28
CA PHE A 336 -13.82 0.27 -8.78
C PHE A 336 -14.55 0.93 -9.95
N ASP A 337 -15.86 0.93 -9.88
CA ASP A 337 -16.75 1.58 -10.82
C ASP A 337 -16.74 3.13 -10.69
N LYS A 338 -17.46 3.80 -11.57
CA LYS A 338 -17.57 5.26 -11.58
C LYS A 338 -18.17 5.81 -10.27
N ASP A 339 -19.12 5.11 -9.68
CA ASP A 339 -19.79 5.57 -8.46
C ASP A 339 -18.87 5.46 -7.25
N SER A 340 -18.11 4.38 -7.15
CA SER A 340 -17.06 4.21 -6.14
C SER A 340 -15.97 5.29 -6.26
N ASN A 341 -15.50 5.57 -7.48
CA ASN A 341 -14.51 6.63 -7.72
C ASN A 341 -15.06 8.01 -7.34
N ASN A 342 -16.35 8.28 -7.61
CA ASN A 342 -17.01 9.52 -7.19
C ASN A 342 -17.07 9.62 -5.66
N GLU A 343 -17.37 8.51 -4.97
CA GLU A 343 -17.40 8.47 -3.51
C GLU A 343 -16.01 8.73 -2.92
N VAL A 344 -14.96 8.07 -3.41
CA VAL A 344 -13.57 8.33 -2.97
C VAL A 344 -13.19 9.80 -3.18
N ASN A 345 -13.54 10.38 -4.33
CA ASN A 345 -13.29 11.78 -4.61
C ASN A 345 -14.07 12.71 -3.66
N ARG A 346 -15.30 12.35 -3.27
CA ARG A 346 -16.08 13.08 -2.26
C ARG A 346 -15.40 13.04 -0.90
N LEU A 347 -15.04 11.84 -0.44
CA LEU A 347 -14.32 11.63 0.82
C LEU A 347 -13.01 12.43 0.87
N CYS A 348 -12.24 12.42 -0.21
CA CYS A 348 -11.00 13.18 -0.34
C CYS A 348 -11.26 14.69 -0.19
N ARG A 349 -12.28 15.23 -0.86
CA ARG A 349 -12.61 16.67 -0.74
C ARG A 349 -13.08 17.06 0.65
N ASP A 350 -13.86 16.21 1.30
CA ASP A 350 -14.37 16.47 2.65
C ASP A 350 -13.22 16.41 3.69
N ALA A 351 -12.31 15.43 3.57
CA ALA A 351 -11.11 15.36 4.39
C ALA A 351 -10.19 16.57 4.17
N PHE A 352 -9.95 16.97 2.90
CA PHE A 352 -9.15 18.15 2.60
C PHE A 352 -9.74 19.44 3.20
N LYS A 353 -11.05 19.63 3.14
CA LYS A 353 -11.71 20.80 3.76
C LYS A 353 -11.54 20.81 5.27
N ALA A 354 -11.63 19.63 5.91
CA ALA A 354 -11.45 19.53 7.35
C ALA A 354 -9.99 19.81 7.73
N GLU A 355 -9.01 19.19 7.06
CA GLU A 355 -7.59 19.39 7.36
C GLU A 355 -7.10 20.81 7.01
N SER A 356 -7.59 21.40 5.92
CA SER A 356 -7.31 22.81 5.61
C SER A 356 -7.84 23.74 6.70
N ALA A 357 -9.01 23.45 7.28
CA ALA A 357 -9.56 24.22 8.40
C ALA A 357 -8.73 24.02 9.70
N ILE A 358 -8.13 22.86 9.93
CA ILE A 358 -7.19 22.62 11.02
C ILE A 358 -5.94 23.49 10.86
N VAL A 359 -5.37 23.55 9.66
CA VAL A 359 -4.21 24.41 9.37
C VAL A 359 -4.58 25.89 9.59
N ASP A 360 -5.76 26.33 9.15
CA ASP A 360 -6.23 27.69 9.39
C ASP A 360 -6.39 27.99 10.89
N TRP A 361 -6.87 27.03 11.66
CA TRP A 361 -7.00 27.20 13.12
C TRP A 361 -5.65 27.21 13.83
N ILE A 362 -4.70 26.36 13.42
CA ILE A 362 -3.35 26.33 14.00
C ILE A 362 -2.65 27.68 13.81
N TYR A 363 -2.62 28.17 12.58
CA TYR A 363 -1.94 29.43 12.25
C TYR A 363 -2.72 30.67 12.70
N ALA A 364 -4.05 30.60 12.71
CA ALA A 364 -4.94 31.74 12.96
C ALA A 364 -4.54 32.98 12.13
N ASP A 365 -4.24 34.10 12.80
CA ASP A 365 -3.82 35.35 12.17
C ASP A 365 -2.28 35.51 12.10
N HIS A 366 -1.54 34.46 12.48
CA HIS A 366 -0.08 34.43 12.46
C HIS A 366 0.43 33.62 11.28
N ASP A 367 1.69 33.84 10.91
CA ASP A 367 2.39 33.02 9.94
C ASP A 367 3.82 32.72 10.40
N LEU A 368 4.47 31.73 9.81
CA LEU A 368 5.87 31.38 10.07
C LEU A 368 6.69 31.69 8.83
N ASP A 369 7.70 32.58 8.97
CA ASP A 369 8.57 32.97 7.86
C ASP A 369 9.26 31.76 7.20
N PHE A 370 9.60 30.74 8.00
CA PHE A 370 10.27 29.52 7.54
C PHE A 370 9.32 28.43 7.05
N LEU A 371 8.04 28.51 7.36
CA LEU A 371 7.00 27.59 6.89
C LEU A 371 5.64 28.32 6.80
N PRO A 372 5.38 29.07 5.73
CA PRO A 372 4.12 29.79 5.56
C PRO A 372 2.90 28.85 5.55
N LYS A 373 1.77 29.32 6.10
CA LYS A 373 0.49 28.59 6.07
C LYS A 373 0.10 28.12 4.67
N ALA A 374 0.36 28.95 3.65
CA ALA A 374 0.10 28.59 2.25
C ALA A 374 0.89 27.34 1.82
N THR A 375 2.18 27.26 2.18
CA THR A 375 3.03 26.09 1.90
C THR A 375 2.48 24.82 2.55
N VAL A 376 2.02 24.88 3.78
CA VAL A 376 1.41 23.72 4.46
C VAL A 376 0.13 23.25 3.75
N LYS A 377 -0.65 24.19 3.20
CA LYS A 377 -1.84 23.83 2.41
C LYS A 377 -1.48 23.18 1.06
N GLU A 378 -0.42 23.63 0.40
CA GLU A 378 0.08 22.96 -0.82
C GLU A 378 0.62 21.56 -0.51
N PHE A 379 1.33 21.40 0.60
CA PHE A 379 1.76 20.10 1.10
C PHE A 379 0.56 19.15 1.34
N LEU A 380 -0.53 19.63 1.94
CA LEU A 380 -1.77 18.84 2.10
C LEU A 380 -2.33 18.40 0.74
N LYS A 381 -2.47 19.31 -0.23
CA LYS A 381 -2.96 18.98 -1.58
C LYS A 381 -2.08 17.91 -2.22
N HIS A 382 -0.76 18.07 -2.11
CA HIS A 382 0.21 17.12 -2.65
C HIS A 382 0.02 15.72 -2.05
N ARG A 383 -0.09 15.61 -0.71
CA ARG A 383 -0.28 14.32 -0.04
C ARG A 383 -1.62 13.65 -0.41
N PHE A 384 -2.73 14.40 -0.50
CA PHE A 384 -3.99 13.86 -0.99
C PHE A 384 -3.88 13.33 -2.43
N ASN A 385 -3.20 14.08 -3.31
CA ASN A 385 -2.95 13.63 -4.68
C ASN A 385 -2.08 12.37 -4.73
N GLN A 386 -1.08 12.25 -3.84
CA GLN A 386 -0.24 11.05 -3.72
C GLN A 386 -1.06 9.84 -3.27
N SER A 387 -1.94 10.01 -2.27
CA SER A 387 -2.86 8.97 -1.84
C SER A 387 -3.74 8.46 -2.99
N LEU A 388 -4.32 9.38 -3.77
CA LEU A 388 -5.14 9.00 -4.93
C LEU A 388 -4.32 8.26 -6.00
N LYS A 389 -3.10 8.74 -6.31
CA LYS A 389 -2.21 8.07 -7.27
C LYS A 389 -1.82 6.67 -6.83
N ALA A 390 -1.63 6.43 -5.53
CA ALA A 390 -1.27 5.12 -4.99
C ALA A 390 -2.33 4.04 -5.24
N ILE A 391 -3.57 4.45 -5.53
CA ILE A 391 -4.69 3.57 -5.92
C ILE A 391 -5.14 3.81 -7.37
N ASP A 392 -4.26 4.27 -8.26
CA ASP A 392 -4.50 4.54 -9.69
C ASP A 392 -5.66 5.52 -9.97
N MET A 393 -5.94 6.42 -9.04
CA MET A 393 -6.89 7.51 -9.26
C MET A 393 -6.21 8.79 -9.71
N LYS A 394 -6.94 9.62 -10.45
CA LYS A 394 -6.43 10.91 -10.92
C LYS A 394 -6.31 11.89 -9.75
N PRO A 395 -5.25 12.72 -9.72
CA PRO A 395 -5.14 13.83 -8.78
C PRO A 395 -6.34 14.77 -8.86
N LEU A 396 -6.74 15.34 -7.72
CA LEU A 396 -7.86 16.28 -7.61
C LEU A 396 -7.44 17.74 -7.53
N TYR A 397 -6.20 18.01 -7.12
CA TYR A 397 -5.74 19.35 -6.81
C TYR A 397 -4.59 19.77 -7.71
N GLU A 398 -4.63 21.00 -8.17
CA GLU A 398 -3.45 21.70 -8.70
C GLU A 398 -2.57 22.10 -7.51
N VAL A 399 -1.27 21.92 -7.66
CA VAL A 399 -0.28 22.07 -6.58
C VAL A 399 0.81 23.04 -7.03
N ASP A 400 1.19 23.94 -6.14
CA ASP A 400 2.40 24.76 -6.30
C ASP A 400 3.63 23.88 -6.01
N GLU A 401 4.31 23.42 -7.04
CA GLU A 401 5.45 22.51 -6.94
C GLU A 401 6.66 23.17 -6.24
N GLU A 402 6.84 24.48 -6.33
CA GLU A 402 7.92 25.20 -5.64
C GLU A 402 7.65 25.23 -4.12
N ALA A 403 6.41 25.51 -3.75
CA ALA A 403 6.01 25.46 -2.35
C ALA A 403 6.17 24.05 -1.75
N VAL A 404 5.80 22.99 -2.50
CA VAL A 404 5.97 21.60 -2.05
C VAL A 404 7.45 21.24 -1.95
N ALA A 405 8.27 21.58 -2.93
CA ALA A 405 9.71 21.29 -2.93
C ALA A 405 10.42 21.90 -1.68
N SER A 406 9.93 23.02 -1.16
CA SER A 406 10.44 23.60 0.10
C SER A 406 10.23 22.69 1.32
N THR A 407 9.37 21.66 1.23
CA THR A 407 9.07 20.70 2.29
C THR A 407 9.73 19.32 2.08
N ASP A 408 10.51 19.11 1.01
CA ASP A 408 11.13 17.81 0.66
C ASP A 408 12.03 17.28 1.79
N TRP A 409 12.68 18.17 2.54
CA TRP A 409 13.48 17.81 3.71
C TRP A 409 12.71 16.97 4.73
N PHE A 410 11.40 17.23 4.89
CA PHE A 410 10.55 16.50 5.82
C PHE A 410 10.34 15.06 5.34
N VAL A 411 10.06 14.88 4.05
CA VAL A 411 9.92 13.55 3.45
C VAL A 411 11.24 12.78 3.51
N GLU A 412 12.36 13.46 3.25
CA GLU A 412 13.70 12.87 3.35
C GLU A 412 14.01 12.41 4.79
N GLU A 413 13.67 13.20 5.83
CA GLU A 413 13.87 12.80 7.22
C GLU A 413 13.04 11.59 7.62
N ILE A 414 11.79 11.48 7.17
CA ILE A 414 10.94 10.32 7.44
C ILE A 414 11.46 9.09 6.70
N LEU A 415 11.86 9.24 5.43
CA LEU A 415 12.30 8.12 4.59
C LEU A 415 13.77 7.74 4.78
N SER A 416 14.63 8.66 5.24
CA SER A 416 16.10 8.52 5.22
C SER A 416 16.66 7.53 6.22
N THR A 417 15.89 7.02 7.16
CA THR A 417 16.37 6.07 8.16
C THR A 417 15.88 4.65 7.90
N LYS A 418 16.75 3.68 8.18
CA LYS A 418 16.61 2.20 8.32
C LYS A 418 15.35 1.48 7.76
N ASN A 419 14.19 2.15 7.68
CA ASN A 419 12.95 1.56 7.19
C ASN A 419 12.87 1.50 5.65
N VAL A 420 13.46 2.47 4.94
CA VAL A 420 13.60 2.39 3.46
C VAL A 420 14.53 1.24 3.09
N ASP A 421 15.59 1.02 3.88
CA ASP A 421 16.46 -0.14 3.73
C ASP A 421 15.73 -1.48 3.98
N PHE A 422 14.69 -1.49 4.82
CA PHE A 422 13.88 -2.68 5.07
C PHE A 422 13.05 -3.08 3.83
N PHE A 423 12.40 -2.13 3.17
CA PHE A 423 11.59 -2.41 1.97
C PHE A 423 12.41 -2.48 0.67
N VAL A 424 13.54 -1.77 0.59
CA VAL A 424 14.41 -1.73 -0.62
C VAL A 424 15.52 -2.79 -0.57
N LYS A 425 16.11 -3.04 0.59
CA LYS A 425 17.05 -4.14 0.79
C LYS A 425 16.30 -5.35 1.33
N ARG A 426 15.84 -6.24 0.46
CA ARG A 426 15.67 -7.63 0.86
C ARG A 426 16.99 -8.07 1.50
N SER A 427 17.01 -8.15 2.82
CA SER A 427 18.18 -8.59 3.55
C SER A 427 18.60 -9.96 3.01
N THR A 428 19.69 -10.01 2.27
CA THR A 428 20.30 -11.27 1.83
C THR A 428 20.71 -12.17 3.02
N ALA A 429 20.77 -11.63 4.23
CA ALA A 429 20.94 -12.37 5.46
C ALA A 429 19.67 -13.14 5.89
N TYR A 430 18.48 -12.69 5.51
CA TYR A 430 17.21 -13.39 5.80
C TYR A 430 16.97 -14.56 4.84
N SER A 431 17.51 -14.51 3.62
CA SER A 431 17.42 -15.62 2.66
C SER A 431 18.21 -16.86 3.09
N LYS A 432 19.16 -16.73 4.02
CA LYS A 432 19.93 -17.87 4.56
C LYS A 432 19.20 -18.65 5.68
N LYS A 433 18.13 -18.11 6.25
CA LYS A 433 17.32 -18.78 7.29
C LYS A 433 15.96 -19.33 6.81
N THR A 434 15.61 -19.13 5.56
CA THR A 434 14.41 -19.72 4.95
C THR A 434 14.72 -21.04 4.24
N LYS A 435 15.51 -21.94 4.83
CA LYS A 435 15.25 -23.37 4.65
C LYS A 435 13.98 -23.64 5.46
N ALA A 436 12.83 -23.67 4.80
CA ALA A 436 11.68 -24.33 5.36
C ALA A 436 12.13 -25.77 5.63
N PHE A 437 12.15 -26.17 6.89
CA PHE A 437 12.24 -27.59 7.24
C PHE A 437 11.00 -28.25 6.62
N THR A 438 11.22 -29.11 5.67
CA THR A 438 10.19 -30.00 5.11
C THR A 438 10.06 -31.23 6.03
N GLU A 439 8.96 -31.96 5.96
CA GLU A 439 8.80 -33.23 6.68
C GLU A 439 9.98 -34.19 6.44
N ASP A 440 10.64 -34.12 5.29
CA ASP A 440 11.82 -34.92 4.94
C ASP A 440 13.09 -34.52 5.66
N ASP A 441 13.12 -33.34 6.30
CA ASP A 441 14.26 -32.88 7.11
C ASP A 441 14.16 -33.30 8.61
N LEU A 442 13.04 -33.93 9.01
CA LEU A 442 12.75 -34.30 10.40
C LEU A 442 12.85 -35.80 10.69
N PHE A 443 13.05 -36.67 9.67
CA PHE A 443 13.23 -38.13 9.83
C PHE A 443 14.28 -38.70 8.89
#